data_5662b5ce2555aec3df1d4359e697e085
#
_entry.id   5662b5ce2555aec3df1d4359e697e085
#
_cell.length_a   1.000
_cell.length_b   1.000
_cell.length_c   1.000
_cell.angle_alpha   90.00
_cell.angle_beta   90.00
_cell.angle_gamma   90.00
#
_symmetry.space_group_name_H-M   'P 1'
#
loop_
_entity.id
_entity.type
_entity.pdbx_description
1 polymer ?
#
loop_
_entity_poly.entity_id
_entity_poly.type
_entity_poly.pdbx_seq_one_letter_code
_entity_poly.pdbx_strand_id
1 'polypeptide(L)' 'MSKTGEKPGKGIYTCTKCGQKVILDDRTDTLPPCPKCHGVNYMP' A
#
# COMPACT_ATOMS: atom_id res chain seq x y z
N MET A 1 -2.68 9.84 2.72
CA MET A 1 -2.16 8.54 3.14
C MET A 1 -3.21 7.46 2.88
N SER A 2 -2.77 6.29 2.47
CA SER A 2 -3.67 5.20 2.12
C SER A 2 -3.56 4.07 3.15
N LYS A 3 -4.63 3.31 3.29
CA LYS A 3 -4.67 2.18 4.22
C LYS A 3 -4.94 0.89 3.48
N THR A 4 -4.53 -0.22 4.09
CA THR A 4 -4.89 -1.55 3.60
C THR A 4 -6.41 -1.66 3.43
N GLY A 5 -6.83 -2.25 2.32
CA GLY A 5 -8.24 -2.40 2.01
C GLY A 5 -8.80 -1.30 1.13
N GLU A 6 -8.09 -0.19 0.98
CA GLU A 6 -8.51 0.88 0.09
C GLU A 6 -8.08 0.59 -1.35
N LYS A 7 -8.72 1.25 -2.28
CA LYS A 7 -8.37 1.17 -3.70
C LYS A 7 -7.85 2.53 -4.15
N PRO A 8 -6.60 2.85 -3.82
CA PRO A 8 -6.08 4.20 -4.06
C PRO A 8 -5.74 4.48 -5.53
N GLY A 9 -5.68 3.43 -6.37
CA GLY A 9 -5.35 3.59 -7.77
C GLY A 9 -3.96 3.05 -8.08
N LYS A 10 -3.55 3.22 -9.35
CA LYS A 10 -2.24 2.77 -9.80
C LYS A 10 -1.13 3.59 -9.18
N GLY A 11 -0.03 2.94 -8.86
CA GLY A 11 1.14 3.64 -8.39
C GLY A 11 1.95 2.86 -7.39
N ILE A 12 2.97 3.52 -6.87
CA ILE A 12 3.85 2.93 -5.89
C ILE A 12 3.49 3.51 -4.52
N TYR A 13 3.29 2.64 -3.55
CA TYR A 13 2.92 3.02 -2.20
C TYR A 13 3.97 2.48 -1.22
N THR A 14 4.37 3.30 -0.30
CA THR A 14 5.42 2.95 0.67
C THR A 14 4.81 2.80 2.05
N CYS A 15 5.08 1.66 2.70
CA CYS A 15 4.64 1.44 4.06
C CYS A 15 5.28 2.48 4.98
N THR A 16 4.45 3.15 5.80
CA THR A 16 4.97 4.18 6.68
C THR A 16 5.71 3.62 7.89
N LYS A 17 5.62 2.33 8.10
CA LYS A 17 6.19 1.69 9.28
C LYS A 17 7.58 1.12 9.02
N CYS A 18 7.74 0.37 7.94
CA CYS A 18 9.02 -0.28 7.64
C CYS A 18 9.65 0.20 6.33
N GLY A 19 8.93 1.01 5.55
CA GLY A 19 9.45 1.52 4.29
C GLY A 19 9.34 0.57 3.12
N GLN A 20 8.63 -0.54 3.27
CA GLN A 20 8.45 -1.49 2.18
C GLN A 20 7.57 -0.88 1.09
N LYS A 21 8.01 -1.01 -0.16
CA LYS A 21 7.27 -0.48 -1.29
C LYS A 21 6.33 -1.53 -1.85
N VAL A 22 5.13 -1.09 -2.22
CA VAL A 22 4.12 -1.93 -2.85
C VAL A 22 3.71 -1.27 -4.16
N ILE A 23 3.69 -2.04 -5.23
CA ILE A 23 3.33 -1.54 -6.55
C ILE A 23 1.93 -2.05 -6.90
N LEU A 24 1.02 -1.13 -7.19
CA LEU A 24 -0.32 -1.46 -7.67
C LEU A 24 -0.38 -1.10 -9.15
N ASP A 25 -0.65 -2.09 -10.00
CA ASP A 25 -0.70 -1.89 -11.45
C ASP A 25 -2.12 -1.75 -11.98
N ASP A 26 -3.12 -1.83 -11.13
CA ASP A 26 -4.51 -1.64 -11.53
C ASP A 26 -5.21 -0.78 -10.47
N ARG A 27 -6.02 0.18 -10.94
CA ARG A 27 -6.75 1.05 -10.02
C ARG A 27 -7.84 0.32 -9.25
N THR A 28 -8.18 -0.90 -9.66
CA THR A 28 -9.14 -1.73 -8.92
C THR A 28 -8.47 -2.63 -7.90
N ASP A 29 -7.14 -2.63 -7.85
CA ASP A 29 -6.41 -3.43 -6.88
C ASP A 29 -6.58 -2.86 -5.49
N THR A 30 -6.88 -3.74 -4.55
CA THR A 30 -6.96 -3.38 -3.14
C THR A 30 -5.57 -3.37 -2.55
N LEU A 31 -5.26 -2.35 -1.76
CA LEU A 31 -3.96 -2.22 -1.12
C LEU A 31 -3.79 -3.33 -0.08
N PRO A 32 -2.78 -4.21 -0.22
CA PRO A 32 -2.58 -5.31 0.73
C PRO A 32 -1.87 -4.84 1.99
N PRO A 33 -1.92 -5.62 3.07
CA PRO A 33 -1.12 -5.31 4.25
C PRO A 33 0.36 -5.50 3.95
N CYS A 34 1.21 -4.76 4.66
CA CYS A 34 2.65 -4.87 4.47
C CYS A 34 3.11 -6.29 4.78
N PRO A 35 3.79 -6.96 3.84
CA PRO A 35 4.25 -8.33 4.08
C PRO A 35 5.41 -8.42 5.07
N LYS A 36 6.02 -7.28 5.38
CA LYS A 36 7.21 -7.28 6.22
C LYS A 36 6.89 -6.99 7.67
N CYS A 37 6.07 -5.99 7.94
CA CYS A 37 5.77 -5.58 9.31
C CYS A 37 4.28 -5.62 9.63
N HIS A 38 3.47 -6.07 8.69
CA HIS A 38 2.01 -6.11 8.82
C HIS A 38 1.40 -4.73 9.07
N GLY A 39 2.09 -3.68 8.66
CA GLY A 39 1.56 -2.33 8.74
C GLY A 39 0.39 -2.15 7.79
N VAL A 40 -0.50 -1.24 8.12
CA VAL A 40 -1.71 -1.01 7.33
C VAL A 40 -1.75 0.37 6.70
N ASN A 41 -0.78 1.23 6.99
CA ASN A 41 -0.74 2.59 6.46
C ASN A 41 0.35 2.72 5.41
N TYR A 42 0.04 3.42 4.33
CA TYR A 42 0.97 3.64 3.23
C TYR A 42 1.00 5.10 2.85
N MET A 43 2.14 5.54 2.31
CA MET A 43 2.29 6.84 1.66
C MET A 43 2.26 6.65 0.15
N PRO A 44 1.62 7.58 -0.56
CA PRO A 44 1.61 7.53 -2.03
C PRO A 44 2.99 7.79 -2.62
#